data_01152a974b1b491a4e476f39d25b4d87
#
_entry.id   01152a974b1b491a4e476f39d25b4d87
#
_cell.length_a   1.000
_cell.length_b   1.000
_cell.length_c   1.000
_cell.angle_alpha   90.00
_cell.angle_beta   90.00
_cell.angle_gamma   90.00
#
_symmetry.space_group_name_H-M   'P 1'
#
loop_
_entity.id
_entity.type
_entity.pdbx_description
1 polymer ?
#
loop_
_entity_poly.entity_id
_entity_poly.type
_entity_poly.pdbx_seq_one_letter_code
_entity_poly.pdbx_strand_id
1 'polypeptide(L)'
;MNVSKYLVAFVLLGGASFAQAKVSVEKLNEKYQNESTVTMQEYAASTGKPAPLIRDYAYGMKIDVAKLVHTTKDISTCGNFKKIMSYEDSQGTLHSVRYTMQGQCVNQR
;
A
#
# COMPACT_ATOMS: atom_id res chain seq x y z
N MET A 1 -2.31 10.92 42.59
CA MET A 1 -2.04 11.78 41.50
C MET A 1 -1.79 11.04 40.22
N ASN A 2 -0.94 10.07 40.25
CA ASN A 2 -0.70 9.35 39.01
C ASN A 2 -1.83 8.43 38.63
N VAL A 3 -2.65 8.10 39.63
CA VAL A 3 -3.76 7.20 39.39
C VAL A 3 -4.75 7.79 38.40
N SER A 4 -5.00 9.08 38.52
CA SER A 4 -5.95 9.69 37.60
C SER A 4 -5.45 9.69 36.17
N LYS A 5 -4.14 9.80 35.98
CA LYS A 5 -3.60 9.72 34.63
C LYS A 5 -3.80 8.33 34.03
N TYR A 6 -3.59 7.32 34.83
CA TYR A 6 -3.77 5.97 34.34
C TYR A 6 -5.21 5.67 34.01
N LEU A 7 -6.10 6.20 34.80
CA LEU A 7 -7.52 6.03 34.55
C LEU A 7 -7.92 6.65 33.22
N VAL A 8 -7.42 7.83 32.97
CA VAL A 8 -7.73 8.52 31.73
C VAL A 8 -7.21 7.72 30.53
N ALA A 9 -5.99 7.26 30.62
CA ALA A 9 -5.42 6.48 29.55
C ALA A 9 -6.22 5.21 29.31
N PHE A 10 -6.67 4.62 30.36
CA PHE A 10 -7.43 3.39 30.26
C PHE A 10 -8.75 3.62 29.51
N VAL A 11 -9.40 4.72 29.81
CA VAL A 11 -10.66 5.05 29.13
C VAL A 11 -10.41 5.26 27.65
N LEU A 12 -9.32 5.93 27.32
CA LEU A 12 -9.01 6.18 25.91
C LEU A 12 -8.79 4.87 25.17
N LEU A 13 -8.13 3.91 25.80
CA LEU A 13 -7.92 2.64 25.16
C LEU A 13 -9.24 1.93 24.91
N GLY A 14 -10.14 1.98 25.85
CA GLY A 14 -11.42 1.36 25.67
C GLY A 14 -12.19 1.98 24.51
N GLY A 15 -12.15 3.29 24.41
CA GLY A 15 -12.82 3.94 23.33
C GLY A 15 -12.22 3.61 21.99
N ALA A 16 -10.90 3.52 21.93
CA ALA A 16 -10.23 3.26 20.67
C ALA A 16 -10.56 1.87 20.13
N SER A 17 -10.81 0.91 21.01
CA SER A 17 -11.02 -0.45 20.56
C SER A 17 -12.28 -0.59 19.69
N PHE A 18 -13.27 0.23 19.88
CA PHE A 18 -14.44 0.16 19.04
C PHE A 18 -14.17 0.62 17.63
N ALA A 19 -13.31 1.60 17.50
CA ALA A 19 -12.98 2.14 16.18
C ALA A 19 -12.22 1.14 15.34
N GLN A 20 -11.69 0.10 15.95
CA GLN A 20 -10.88 -0.88 15.25
C GLN A 20 -11.69 -1.95 14.53
N ALA A 21 -12.98 -1.92 14.64
CA ALA A 21 -13.80 -2.98 14.05
C ALA A 21 -13.59 -3.09 12.55
N LYS A 22 -13.30 -1.99 11.89
CA LYS A 22 -13.11 -2.01 10.45
C LYS A 22 -11.89 -1.20 10.07
N VAL A 23 -11.13 -1.75 9.14
CA VAL A 23 -9.99 -1.03 8.57
C VAL A 23 -10.44 -0.49 7.22
N SER A 24 -10.31 0.81 7.05
CA SER A 24 -10.74 1.44 5.82
C SER A 24 -9.83 1.07 4.66
N VAL A 25 -10.37 1.14 3.45
CA VAL A 25 -9.58 0.88 2.25
C VAL A 25 -8.43 1.87 2.15
N GLU A 26 -8.67 3.12 2.55
CA GLU A 26 -7.63 4.14 2.48
C GLU A 26 -6.45 3.79 3.35
N LYS A 27 -6.70 3.26 4.54
CA LYS A 27 -5.61 2.88 5.43
C LYS A 27 -4.85 1.69 4.89
N LEU A 28 -5.54 0.75 4.28
CA LEU A 28 -4.87 -0.39 3.65
C LEU A 28 -4.06 0.06 2.44
N ASN A 29 -4.57 1.00 1.66
CA ASN A 29 -3.80 1.57 0.56
C ASN A 29 -2.50 2.17 1.08
N GLU A 30 -2.57 2.95 2.16
CA GLU A 30 -1.38 3.54 2.75
C GLU A 30 -0.41 2.48 3.26
N LYS A 31 -0.93 1.48 3.94
CA LYS A 31 -0.10 0.44 4.50
C LYS A 31 0.66 -0.29 3.41
N TYR A 32 -0.05 -0.69 2.37
CA TYR A 32 0.59 -1.45 1.30
C TYR A 32 1.53 -0.58 0.48
N GLN A 33 1.21 0.71 0.35
CA GLN A 33 2.12 1.63 -0.31
C GLN A 33 3.42 1.76 0.46
N ASN A 34 3.33 1.87 1.78
CA ASN A 34 4.53 1.95 2.61
C ASN A 34 5.34 0.67 2.53
N GLU A 35 4.68 -0.48 2.54
CA GLU A 35 5.37 -1.75 2.40
C GLU A 35 6.08 -1.85 1.05
N SER A 36 5.43 -1.40 0.01
CA SER A 36 6.03 -1.40 -1.31
C SER A 36 7.24 -0.50 -1.37
N THR A 37 7.13 0.69 -0.76
CA THR A 37 8.24 1.63 -0.75
C THR A 37 9.45 1.03 -0.04
N VAL A 38 9.23 0.42 1.12
CA VAL A 38 10.33 -0.19 1.88
C VAL A 38 10.94 -1.35 1.08
N THR A 39 10.09 -2.20 0.51
CA THR A 39 10.57 -3.33 -0.27
C THR A 39 11.44 -2.88 -1.43
N MET A 40 11.00 -1.84 -2.12
CA MET A 40 11.75 -1.36 -3.28
C MET A 40 13.02 -0.62 -2.88
N GLN A 41 13.02 0.03 -1.73
CA GLN A 41 14.24 0.64 -1.23
C GLN A 41 15.27 -0.43 -0.91
N GLU A 42 14.84 -1.52 -0.31
CA GLU A 42 15.75 -2.62 0.01
C GLU A 42 16.25 -3.30 -1.26
N TYR A 43 15.37 -3.50 -2.22
CA TYR A 43 15.76 -4.11 -3.48
C TYR A 43 16.76 -3.22 -4.22
N ALA A 44 16.48 -1.92 -4.25
CA ALA A 44 17.36 -0.98 -4.91
C ALA A 44 18.75 -0.97 -4.26
N ALA A 45 18.79 -0.98 -2.93
CA ALA A 45 20.06 -1.01 -2.22
C ALA A 45 20.84 -2.27 -2.53
N SER A 46 20.15 -3.41 -2.57
CA SER A 46 20.83 -4.69 -2.82
C SER A 46 21.34 -4.82 -4.24
N THR A 47 20.72 -4.12 -5.18
CA THR A 47 21.12 -4.19 -6.59
C THR A 47 21.92 -2.99 -7.04
N GLY A 48 22.16 -2.01 -6.15
CA GLY A 48 22.93 -0.84 -6.50
C GLY A 48 22.21 0.11 -7.44
N LYS A 49 20.88 0.12 -7.41
CA LYS A 49 20.08 0.96 -8.31
C LYS A 49 19.38 2.04 -7.53
N PRO A 50 19.00 3.15 -8.19
CA PRO A 50 18.18 4.15 -7.51
C PRO A 50 16.81 3.59 -7.20
N ALA A 51 16.28 3.91 -6.02
CA ALA A 51 14.94 3.49 -5.64
C ALA A 51 13.93 4.25 -6.48
N PRO A 52 12.85 3.59 -6.93
CA PRO A 52 11.87 4.26 -7.77
C PRO A 52 10.94 5.13 -6.95
N LEU A 53 10.46 6.19 -7.59
CA LEU A 53 9.36 6.98 -7.04
C LEU A 53 8.06 6.36 -7.55
N ILE A 54 7.03 6.41 -6.70
CA ILE A 54 5.73 5.90 -7.10
C ILE A 54 5.07 6.91 -8.02
N ARG A 55 4.67 6.46 -9.21
CA ARG A 55 3.98 7.28 -10.18
C ARG A 55 2.59 6.72 -10.42
N ASP A 56 1.63 7.59 -10.59
CA ASP A 56 0.28 7.16 -10.91
C ASP A 56 0.20 6.79 -12.38
N TYR A 57 -0.50 5.71 -12.67
CA TYR A 57 -0.72 5.31 -14.05
C TYR A 57 -1.55 6.35 -14.78
N ALA A 58 -1.15 6.67 -15.99
CA ALA A 58 -1.90 7.56 -16.87
C ALA A 58 -2.10 6.86 -18.20
N TYR A 59 -3.23 7.13 -18.82
CA TYR A 59 -3.54 6.51 -20.10
C TYR A 59 -2.46 6.84 -21.12
N GLY A 60 -2.03 5.83 -21.84
CA GLY A 60 -0.98 6.00 -22.83
C GLY A 60 0.43 5.88 -22.26
N MET A 61 0.54 5.72 -20.95
CA MET A 61 1.84 5.54 -20.32
C MET A 61 2.45 4.22 -20.74
N LYS A 62 3.71 4.27 -21.10
CA LYS A 62 4.40 3.08 -21.56
C LYS A 62 4.89 2.28 -20.38
N ILE A 63 4.51 1.03 -20.31
CA ILE A 63 4.91 0.12 -19.25
C ILE A 63 5.74 -0.99 -19.86
N ASP A 64 7.03 -0.98 -19.53
CA ASP A 64 7.98 -1.95 -20.06
C ASP A 64 8.45 -2.82 -18.90
N VAL A 65 7.81 -3.95 -18.69
CA VAL A 65 8.12 -4.84 -17.58
C VAL A 65 9.02 -5.96 -18.09
N ALA A 66 10.31 -5.83 -17.84
CA ALA A 66 11.23 -6.93 -18.14
C ALA A 66 11.29 -7.90 -16.97
N LYS A 67 11.18 -7.40 -15.73
CA LYS A 67 11.20 -8.23 -14.55
C LYS A 67 10.28 -7.65 -13.50
N LEU A 68 9.30 -8.43 -13.09
CA LEU A 68 8.40 -8.01 -12.01
C LEU A 68 9.10 -8.24 -10.68
N VAL A 69 9.17 -7.20 -9.85
CA VAL A 69 9.85 -7.28 -8.57
C VAL A 69 8.86 -7.44 -7.42
N HIS A 70 7.80 -6.65 -7.44
CA HIS A 70 6.86 -6.66 -6.30
C HIS A 70 5.52 -6.10 -6.73
N THR A 71 4.45 -6.64 -6.18
CA THR A 71 3.11 -6.06 -6.31
C THR A 71 2.49 -6.02 -4.93
N THR A 72 1.67 -5.00 -4.68
CA THR A 72 0.96 -4.91 -3.42
C THR A 72 -0.21 -5.91 -3.42
N LYS A 73 -0.73 -6.15 -2.24
CA LYS A 73 -1.81 -7.11 -2.07
C LYS A 73 -3.14 -6.54 -2.50
N ASP A 74 -4.03 -7.41 -2.92
CA ASP A 74 -5.40 -7.01 -3.21
C ASP A 74 -6.12 -6.67 -1.92
N ILE A 75 -7.05 -5.72 -2.01
CA ILE A 75 -7.87 -5.33 -0.88
C ILE A 75 -9.28 -5.84 -1.11
N SER A 76 -9.81 -6.49 -0.08
CA SER A 76 -11.15 -7.05 -0.14
C SER A 76 -12.17 -5.92 0.04
N THR A 77 -12.78 -5.51 -1.04
CA THR A 77 -13.75 -4.42 -1.01
C THR A 77 -14.62 -4.49 -2.26
N CYS A 78 -15.81 -3.92 -2.19
CA CYS A 78 -16.68 -3.80 -3.37
C CYS A 78 -16.31 -2.58 -4.19
N GLY A 79 -15.58 -1.65 -3.62
CA GLY A 79 -15.18 -0.44 -4.33
C GLY A 79 -13.84 -0.59 -4.99
N ASN A 80 -13.23 0.53 -5.28
CA ASN A 80 -11.92 0.57 -5.89
C ASN A 80 -10.84 0.60 -4.83
N PHE A 81 -9.69 0.09 -5.17
CA PHE A 81 -8.52 0.20 -4.31
C PHE A 81 -7.29 0.43 -5.17
N LYS A 82 -6.21 0.85 -4.54
CA LYS A 82 -4.97 1.12 -5.24
C LYS A 82 -4.03 -0.06 -5.16
N LYS A 83 -3.34 -0.29 -6.25
CA LYS A 83 -2.34 -1.35 -6.31
C LYS A 83 -1.09 -0.77 -6.93
N ILE A 84 0.06 -1.24 -6.45
CA ILE A 84 1.34 -0.74 -6.94
C ILE A 84 2.12 -1.90 -7.51
N MET A 85 2.58 -1.74 -8.74
CA MET A 85 3.42 -2.72 -9.40
C MET A 85 4.82 -2.14 -9.51
N SER A 86 5.80 -2.86 -9.02
CA SER A 86 7.20 -2.44 -9.07
C SER A 86 7.98 -3.41 -9.93
N TYR A 87 8.79 -2.88 -10.83
CA TYR A 87 9.43 -3.72 -11.82
C TYR A 87 10.72 -3.08 -12.33
N GLU A 88 11.52 -3.88 -13.00
CA GLU A 88 12.65 -3.41 -13.78
C GLU A 88 12.26 -3.38 -15.24
N ASP A 89 12.64 -2.31 -15.92
CA ASP A 89 12.40 -2.26 -17.36
C ASP A 89 13.54 -2.95 -18.10
N SER A 90 13.46 -2.95 -19.43
CA SER A 90 14.45 -3.66 -20.25
C SER A 90 15.84 -3.06 -20.13
N GLN A 91 15.96 -1.86 -19.60
CA GLN A 91 17.26 -1.23 -19.36
C GLN A 91 17.73 -1.39 -17.91
N GLY A 92 16.98 -2.11 -17.09
CA GLY A 92 17.34 -2.35 -15.72
C GLY A 92 16.95 -1.25 -14.76
N THR A 93 16.17 -0.28 -15.20
CA THR A 93 15.72 0.81 -14.34
C THR A 93 14.50 0.38 -13.54
N LEU A 94 14.46 0.76 -12.26
CA LEU A 94 13.36 0.40 -11.38
C LEU A 94 12.22 1.39 -11.51
N HIS A 95 11.00 0.87 -11.50
CA HIS A 95 9.80 1.69 -11.60
C HIS A 95 8.76 1.17 -10.61
N SER A 96 7.95 2.09 -10.10
CA SER A 96 6.77 1.75 -9.30
C SER A 96 5.59 2.52 -9.85
N VAL A 97 4.57 1.82 -10.28
CA VAL A 97 3.39 2.43 -10.88
C VAL A 97 2.17 2.08 -10.05
N ARG A 98 1.44 3.11 -9.66
CA ARG A 98 0.22 2.95 -8.87
C ARG A 98 -0.99 3.08 -9.78
N TYR A 99 -1.91 2.16 -9.67
CA TYR A 99 -3.09 2.16 -10.50
C TYR A 99 -4.29 1.73 -9.68
N THR A 100 -5.48 1.98 -10.21
CA THR A 100 -6.71 1.67 -9.53
C THR A 100 -7.25 0.34 -10.00
N MET A 101 -7.61 -0.51 -9.04
CA MET A 101 -8.25 -1.79 -9.31
C MET A 101 -9.66 -1.75 -8.80
N GLN A 102 -10.54 -2.45 -9.47
CA GLN A 102 -11.91 -2.60 -9.03
C GLN A 102 -12.02 -3.86 -8.18
N GLY A 103 -12.54 -3.68 -6.97
CA GLY A 103 -12.74 -4.81 -6.08
C GLY A 103 -13.89 -5.68 -6.54
N GLN A 104 -13.97 -6.84 -5.94
CA GLN A 104 -15.04 -7.79 -6.25
C GLN A 104 -16.05 -7.82 -5.12
N CYS A 105 -17.30 -7.69 -5.47
CA CYS A 105 -18.37 -7.71 -4.50
C CYS A 105 -19.13 -9.03 -4.67
N VAL A 106 -18.85 -9.96 -3.77
CA VAL A 106 -19.32 -11.33 -3.94
C VAL A 106 -20.83 -11.43 -3.92
N ASN A 107 -21.47 -10.63 -3.10
CA ASN A 107 -22.91 -10.72 -2.93
C ASN A 107 -23.68 -9.75 -3.81
N GLN A 108 -23.05 -9.22 -4.78
CA GLN A 108 -23.70 -8.28 -5.67
C GLN A 108 -24.67 -9.00 -6.59
N ARG A 109 -25.87 -8.47 -6.70
CA ARG A 109 -26.90 -9.07 -7.54
C ARG A 109 -27.53 -8.05 -8.43
#